data_e3ce0fb85ad8f98a8bcc23a97af17993
#
_entry.id   e3ce0fb85ad8f98a8bcc23a97af17993
#
_cell.length_a   1.000
_cell.length_b   1.000
_cell.length_c   1.000
_cell.angle_alpha   90.00
_cell.angle_beta   90.00
_cell.angle_gamma   90.00
#
_symmetry.space_group_name_H-M   'P 1'
#
loop_
_entity.id
_entity.type
_entity.pdbx_description
1 polymer ?
#
loop_
_entity_poly.entity_id
_entity_poly.type
_entity_poly.pdbx_seq_one_letter_code
_entity_poly.pdbx_strand_id
1 'polypeptide(L)'
;MKDAEFNPNARTGSYGGYLPWLERAGRFRSVGDGQIDFTSIFSKLAQYNYEGWAVLEWECCLKDSLVGAKEGAERIANWIIPTTSRSFDDFAATDVDSSSNRKALGLDE
;
A
#
# COMPACT_ATOMS: atom_id res chain seq x y z
N MET A 1 -9.62 3.79 -5.47
CA MET A 1 -9.08 2.49 -5.01
C MET A 1 -10.25 1.63 -4.59
N LYS A 2 -10.30 0.44 -5.09
CA LYS A 2 -11.36 -0.55 -4.85
C LYS A 2 -10.71 -1.87 -4.53
N ASP A 3 -11.12 -2.51 -3.45
CA ASP A 3 -10.60 -3.82 -3.05
C ASP A 3 -11.57 -4.93 -3.42
N ALA A 4 -11.08 -6.13 -3.59
CA ALA A 4 -11.88 -7.28 -4.00
C ALA A 4 -11.35 -8.58 -3.39
N GLU A 5 -12.25 -9.52 -3.20
CA GLU A 5 -11.95 -10.91 -2.85
C GLU A 5 -12.32 -11.79 -4.04
N PHE A 6 -11.40 -12.65 -4.47
CA PHE A 6 -11.60 -13.58 -5.58
C PHE A 6 -11.90 -14.99 -5.05
N ASN A 7 -12.91 -15.61 -5.65
CA ASN A 7 -13.19 -17.03 -5.42
C ASN A 7 -12.71 -17.82 -6.65
N PRO A 8 -11.56 -18.48 -6.60
CA PRO A 8 -10.99 -19.18 -7.75
C PRO A 8 -11.82 -20.38 -8.21
N ASN A 9 -12.71 -20.88 -7.37
CA ASN A 9 -13.57 -22.03 -7.68
C ASN A 9 -14.92 -21.64 -8.31
N ALA A 10 -15.23 -20.36 -8.37
CA ALA A 10 -16.50 -19.89 -8.91
C ALA A 10 -16.44 -19.73 -10.43
N ARG A 11 -17.31 -20.41 -11.14
CA ARG A 11 -17.47 -20.28 -12.61
C ARG A 11 -18.46 -19.17 -12.95
N THR A 12 -18.15 -17.95 -12.58
CA THR A 12 -19.11 -16.84 -12.57
C THR A 12 -18.80 -15.73 -13.56
N GLY A 13 -17.76 -15.87 -14.38
CA GLY A 13 -17.32 -14.81 -15.30
C GLY A 13 -16.77 -13.58 -14.59
N SER A 14 -16.45 -12.53 -15.33
CA SER A 14 -15.75 -11.35 -14.82
C SER A 14 -16.50 -10.59 -13.72
N TYR A 15 -17.82 -10.61 -13.73
CA TYR A 15 -18.67 -9.90 -12.77
C TYR A 15 -19.51 -10.82 -11.88
N GLY A 16 -19.20 -12.13 -11.85
CA GLY A 16 -19.91 -13.08 -11.02
C GLY A 16 -21.22 -13.59 -11.60
N GLY A 17 -21.57 -13.25 -12.84
CA GLY A 17 -22.76 -13.75 -13.52
C GLY A 17 -24.06 -13.37 -12.79
N TYR A 18 -24.99 -14.32 -12.70
CA TYR A 18 -26.32 -14.15 -12.09
C TYR A 18 -26.39 -14.52 -10.61
N LEU A 19 -25.26 -14.84 -9.98
CA LEU A 19 -25.23 -15.14 -8.56
C LEU A 19 -25.57 -13.92 -7.70
N PRO A 20 -26.13 -14.10 -6.50
CA PRO A 20 -26.24 -13.04 -5.52
C PRO A 20 -24.89 -12.34 -5.29
N TRP A 21 -24.92 -11.05 -5.00
CA TRP A 21 -23.72 -10.23 -4.88
C TRP A 21 -22.67 -10.83 -3.93
N LEU A 22 -23.11 -11.39 -2.80
CA LEU A 22 -22.21 -11.99 -1.81
C LEU A 22 -21.53 -13.30 -2.28
N GLU A 23 -22.10 -13.96 -3.30
CA GLU A 23 -21.62 -15.23 -3.82
C GLU A 23 -20.79 -15.07 -5.11
N ARG A 24 -20.71 -13.84 -5.65
CA ARG A 24 -19.97 -13.60 -6.88
C ARG A 24 -18.47 -13.73 -6.68
N ALA A 25 -17.78 -14.34 -7.65
CA ALA A 25 -16.34 -14.25 -7.75
C ALA A 25 -15.91 -12.78 -7.94
N GLY A 26 -14.78 -12.39 -7.38
CA GLY A 26 -14.30 -11.02 -7.49
C GLY A 26 -15.22 -9.99 -6.81
N ARG A 27 -15.96 -10.38 -5.78
CA ARG A 27 -16.80 -9.45 -5.03
C ARG A 27 -15.98 -8.36 -4.38
N PHE A 28 -16.54 -7.16 -4.33
CA PHE A 28 -15.87 -6.00 -3.74
C PHE A 28 -15.88 -6.02 -2.22
N ARG A 29 -14.77 -5.58 -1.64
CA ARG A 29 -14.53 -5.54 -0.21
C ARG A 29 -14.21 -4.11 0.23
N SER A 30 -14.33 -3.83 1.51
CA SER A 30 -13.75 -2.61 2.09
C SER A 30 -12.25 -2.60 1.85
N VAL A 31 -11.70 -1.43 1.53
CA VAL A 31 -10.26 -1.30 1.21
C VAL A 31 -9.39 -1.84 2.35
N GLY A 32 -8.57 -2.82 2.03
CA GLY A 32 -7.70 -3.55 2.96
C GLY A 32 -8.32 -4.83 3.57
N ASP A 33 -9.57 -5.16 3.25
CA ASP A 33 -10.21 -6.43 3.67
C ASP A 33 -10.24 -7.46 2.54
N GLY A 34 -9.78 -7.09 1.34
CA GLY A 34 -9.72 -7.95 0.17
C GLY A 34 -8.34 -8.54 -0.08
N GLN A 35 -8.06 -8.83 -1.33
CA GLN A 35 -6.85 -9.52 -1.78
C GLN A 35 -5.96 -8.66 -2.69
N ILE A 36 -6.26 -7.39 -2.86
CA ILE A 36 -5.43 -6.48 -3.65
C ILE A 36 -4.21 -6.04 -2.82
N ASP A 37 -3.02 -6.23 -3.38
CA ASP A 37 -1.76 -5.80 -2.74
C ASP A 37 -1.55 -4.29 -2.92
N PHE A 38 -2.22 -3.50 -2.11
CA PHE A 38 -2.06 -2.04 -2.12
C PHE A 38 -0.67 -1.59 -1.69
N THR A 39 0.02 -2.33 -0.86
CA THR A 39 1.40 -2.00 -0.45
C THR A 39 2.33 -1.95 -1.65
N SER A 40 2.27 -2.96 -2.51
CA SER A 40 3.04 -2.97 -3.76
C SER A 40 2.60 -1.86 -4.72
N ILE A 41 1.30 -1.56 -4.81
CA ILE A 41 0.78 -0.47 -5.64
C ILE A 41 1.34 0.87 -5.17
N PHE A 42 1.26 1.18 -3.88
CA PHE A 42 1.77 2.44 -3.32
C PHE A 42 3.29 2.57 -3.45
N SER A 43 4.03 1.46 -3.32
CA SER A 43 5.46 1.44 -3.59
C SER A 43 5.77 1.85 -5.04
N LYS A 44 4.97 1.38 -6.01
CA LYS A 44 5.11 1.78 -7.41
C LYS A 44 4.71 3.23 -7.64
N LEU A 45 3.63 3.70 -7.04
CA LEU A 45 3.23 5.11 -7.13
C LEU A 45 4.33 6.04 -6.61
N ALA A 46 4.96 5.69 -5.49
CA ALA A 46 6.10 6.43 -4.96
C ALA A 46 7.31 6.39 -5.91
N GLN A 47 7.62 5.22 -6.49
CA GLN A 47 8.71 5.06 -7.46
C GLN A 47 8.54 5.95 -8.70
N TYR A 48 7.29 6.17 -9.12
CA TYR A 48 6.98 7.02 -10.29
C TYR A 48 6.61 8.46 -9.91
N ASN A 49 6.84 8.88 -8.68
CA ASN A 49 6.54 10.23 -8.19
C ASN A 49 5.09 10.66 -8.47
N TYR A 50 4.14 9.76 -8.21
CA TYR A 50 2.72 10.06 -8.42
C TYR A 50 2.22 11.10 -7.41
N GLU A 51 1.74 12.23 -7.89
CA GLU A 51 1.24 13.36 -7.09
C GLU A 51 -0.30 13.53 -7.16
N GLY A 52 -1.00 12.53 -7.70
CA GLY A 52 -2.43 12.57 -7.85
C GLY A 52 -3.21 12.15 -6.60
N TRP A 53 -4.51 12.06 -6.74
CA TRP A 53 -5.42 11.68 -5.66
C TRP A 53 -5.48 10.17 -5.45
N ALA A 54 -5.50 9.74 -4.20
CA ALA A 54 -5.86 8.38 -3.81
C ALA A 54 -7.34 8.37 -3.41
N VAL A 55 -8.21 7.96 -4.33
CA VAL A 55 -9.67 7.99 -4.14
C VAL A 55 -10.15 6.62 -3.68
N LEU A 56 -10.82 6.57 -2.53
CA LEU A 56 -11.53 5.38 -2.07
C LEU A 56 -12.87 5.26 -2.78
N GLU A 57 -13.11 4.13 -3.45
CA GLU A 57 -14.37 3.79 -4.09
C GLU A 57 -15.07 2.70 -3.26
N TRP A 58 -16.33 2.94 -2.91
CA TRP A 58 -17.09 2.04 -2.06
C TRP A 58 -18.09 1.20 -2.85
N GLU A 59 -17.93 -0.12 -2.80
CA GLU A 59 -18.90 -1.08 -3.32
C GLU A 59 -19.03 -2.33 -2.41
N CYS A 60 -18.57 -2.26 -1.19
CA CYS A 60 -18.68 -3.39 -0.25
C CYS A 60 -20.11 -3.49 0.29
N CYS A 61 -20.69 -4.70 0.24
CA CYS A 61 -22.01 -4.97 0.81
C CYS A 61 -21.97 -5.72 2.16
N LEU A 62 -20.76 -5.95 2.70
CA LEU A 62 -20.57 -6.73 3.93
C LEU A 62 -20.28 -5.87 5.17
N LYS A 63 -19.83 -4.65 4.98
CA LYS A 63 -19.44 -3.73 6.06
C LYS A 63 -20.25 -2.44 5.97
N ASP A 64 -20.54 -1.84 7.11
CA ASP A 64 -21.11 -0.50 7.14
C ASP A 64 -20.24 0.50 6.41
N SER A 65 -20.85 1.37 5.60
CA SER A 65 -20.13 2.27 4.71
C SER A 65 -19.32 3.34 5.44
N LEU A 66 -19.82 3.85 6.56
CA LEU A 66 -19.09 4.87 7.34
C LEU A 66 -17.88 4.26 8.05
N VAL A 67 -18.05 3.06 8.60
CA VAL A 67 -16.94 2.30 9.22
C VAL A 67 -15.89 1.99 8.17
N GLY A 68 -16.29 1.46 7.03
CA GLY A 68 -15.36 1.09 5.97
C GLY A 68 -14.67 2.28 5.33
N ALA A 69 -15.35 3.43 5.17
CA ALA A 69 -14.76 4.64 4.66
C ALA A 69 -13.67 5.18 5.62
N LYS A 70 -13.94 5.19 6.92
CA LYS A 70 -12.96 5.61 7.92
C LYS A 70 -11.73 4.71 7.95
N GLU A 71 -11.94 3.40 8.07
CA GLU A 71 -10.84 2.42 8.06
C GLU A 71 -10.03 2.48 6.75
N GLY A 72 -10.72 2.58 5.61
CA GLY A 72 -10.06 2.66 4.31
C GLY A 72 -9.22 3.92 4.16
N ALA A 73 -9.69 5.07 4.64
CA ALA A 73 -8.91 6.31 4.62
C ALA A 73 -7.65 6.21 5.49
N GLU A 74 -7.76 5.61 6.69
CA GLU A 74 -6.62 5.37 7.58
C GLU A 74 -5.59 4.42 6.93
N ARG A 75 -6.05 3.34 6.30
CA ARG A 75 -5.18 2.39 5.57
C ARG A 75 -4.46 3.05 4.41
N ILE A 76 -5.18 3.82 3.59
CA ILE A 76 -4.59 4.59 2.49
C ILE A 76 -3.51 5.52 3.01
N ALA A 77 -3.78 6.29 4.06
CA ALA A 77 -2.80 7.18 4.67
C ALA A 77 -1.52 6.43 5.12
N ASN A 78 -1.68 5.22 5.66
CA ASN A 78 -0.56 4.39 6.11
C ASN A 78 0.24 3.76 4.95
N TRP A 79 -0.35 3.59 3.77
CA TRP A 79 0.36 3.07 2.59
C TRP A 79 1.10 4.15 1.81
N ILE A 80 0.77 5.43 2.02
CA ILE A 80 1.48 6.53 1.37
C ILE A 80 2.93 6.56 1.88
N ILE A 81 3.85 6.44 0.95
CA ILE A 81 5.29 6.51 1.22
C ILE A 81 5.71 7.97 1.05
N PRO A 82 6.08 8.67 2.13
CA PRO A 82 6.59 10.03 2.00
C PRO A 82 7.90 10.02 1.22
N THR A 83 8.01 10.92 0.25
CA THR A 83 9.24 11.10 -0.49
C THR A 83 10.31 11.70 0.44
N THR A 84 11.55 11.19 0.32
CA THR A 84 12.69 11.77 1.01
C THR A 84 13.39 12.80 0.14
N SER A 85 13.81 13.90 0.75
CA SER A 85 14.70 14.87 0.09
C SER A 85 16.18 14.48 0.21
N ARG A 86 16.49 13.35 0.87
CA ARG A 86 17.85 12.86 1.06
C ARG A 86 18.12 11.68 0.15
N SER A 87 19.24 11.72 -0.56
CA SER A 87 19.76 10.59 -1.30
C SER A 87 20.68 9.73 -0.41
N PHE A 88 20.94 8.49 -0.85
CA PHE A 88 21.92 7.64 -0.17
C PHE A 88 23.30 8.32 -0.14
N ASP A 89 23.65 9.06 -1.18
CA ASP A 89 24.93 9.74 -1.30
C ASP A 89 25.08 10.92 -0.34
N ASP A 90 23.97 11.45 0.20
CA ASP A 90 24.02 12.50 1.24
C ASP A 90 24.71 12.00 2.53
N PHE A 91 24.69 10.70 2.77
CA PHE A 91 25.44 10.08 3.87
C PHE A 91 26.93 9.98 3.58
N ALA A 92 27.31 9.87 2.32
CA ALA A 92 28.70 9.80 1.91
C ALA A 92 29.34 11.21 1.86
N ALA A 93 28.55 12.24 1.70
CA ALA A 93 28.98 13.64 1.71
C ALA A 93 29.21 14.22 3.13
N THR A 94 28.74 13.57 4.18
CA THR A 94 29.20 13.87 5.54
C THR A 94 30.64 13.43 5.62
N ASP A 95 31.56 14.37 5.87
CA ASP A 95 32.97 14.08 6.15
C ASP A 95 33.04 12.97 7.20
N VAL A 96 33.24 11.77 6.69
CA VAL A 96 33.51 10.63 7.55
C VAL A 96 34.92 10.87 8.08
N ASP A 97 35.00 11.51 9.25
CA ASP A 97 36.25 11.71 9.94
C ASP A 97 36.88 10.31 10.14
N SER A 98 37.94 10.07 9.36
CA SER A 98 38.65 8.79 9.42
C SER A 98 39.13 8.45 10.83
N SER A 99 39.33 9.45 11.68
CA SER A 99 39.74 9.30 13.08
C SER A 99 38.59 8.70 13.92
N SER A 100 37.36 9.17 13.73
CA SER A 100 36.16 8.62 14.40
C SER A 100 35.89 7.18 14.01
N ASN A 101 36.09 6.83 12.73
CA ASN A 101 35.92 5.47 12.25
C ASN A 101 37.00 4.54 12.80
N ARG A 102 38.27 4.96 12.83
CA ARG A 102 39.37 4.19 13.41
C ARG A 102 39.11 3.89 14.88
N LYS A 103 38.66 4.93 15.64
CA LYS A 103 38.31 4.79 17.06
C LYS A 103 37.13 3.82 17.26
N ALA A 104 36.07 3.91 16.44
CA ALA A 104 34.92 3.01 16.51
C ALA A 104 35.28 1.55 16.17
N LEU A 105 36.29 1.34 15.33
CA LEU A 105 36.82 0.03 14.94
C LEU A 105 37.93 -0.46 15.87
N GLY A 106 38.31 0.31 16.89
CA GLY A 106 39.38 -0.06 17.82
C GLY A 106 40.77 -0.12 17.16
N LEU A 107 40.99 0.69 16.11
CA LEU A 107 42.24 0.74 15.32
C LEU A 107 43.18 1.86 15.77
N ASP A 108 42.81 2.62 16.74
CA ASP A 108 43.66 3.64 17.39
C ASP A 108 44.24 3.04 18.67
N GLU A 109 45.55 2.84 18.69
CA GLU A 109 46.34 2.57 19.89
C GLU A 109 46.48 3.85 20.74
#